data_1b1ae0a27fd1cb6115da6de8e60bf91a
#
_entry.id   1b1ae0a27fd1cb6115da6de8e60bf91a
#
_cell.length_a   1.000
_cell.length_b   1.000
_cell.length_c   1.000
_cell.angle_alpha   90.00
_cell.angle_beta   90.00
_cell.angle_gamma   90.00
#
_symmetry.space_group_name_H-M   'P 1'
#
loop_
_entity.id
_entity.type
_entity.pdbx_description
1 polymer ?
#
loop_
_entity_poly.entity_id
_entity_poly.type
_entity_poly.pdbx_seq_one_letter_code
_entity_poly.pdbx_strand_id
1 'polypeptide(L)'
;MTWLEVCRAAAGDIDAVLAELPTRAEREPVVAAGVGGDDTTAIDAAAENAVVRRLEALDTGFTLVSEELGERTFNGGGPTRVVCDPIDGSLNAKRDIPFFSLSLAIAEGDTMDDVVFGYVYDFGWREEWTCERGRGAFVNGRPLGAVRPKDEIEILAFEATTTAEVAERAAELVGTAHRLRIMGSLALSLCHLAAGRVDAVCSLKPARSVDIAAAQLLVRECGLAIDLFEDPPFGAAPLDLVGRSRVVAAGTSELCRTLEAALTA
;
A
#
# COMPACT_ATOMS: atom_id res chain seq x y z
N MET A 1 18.95 -15.89 1.85
CA MET A 1 18.21 -14.77 2.49
C MET A 1 16.75 -14.94 2.12
N THR A 2 15.83 -14.94 3.09
CA THR A 2 14.38 -15.00 2.83
C THR A 2 13.84 -13.63 2.44
N TRP A 3 12.67 -13.57 1.79
CA TRP A 3 12.03 -12.30 1.46
C TRP A 3 11.77 -11.44 2.71
N LEU A 4 11.39 -12.04 3.82
CA LEU A 4 11.19 -11.32 5.08
C LEU A 4 12.49 -10.68 5.61
N GLU A 5 13.63 -11.37 5.51
CA GLU A 5 14.93 -10.80 5.91
C GLU A 5 15.32 -9.63 5.01
N VAL A 6 15.05 -9.70 3.70
CA VAL A 6 15.29 -8.59 2.76
C VAL A 6 14.42 -7.39 3.10
N CYS A 7 13.11 -7.60 3.32
CA CYS A 7 12.18 -6.54 3.67
C CYS A 7 12.56 -5.83 4.99
N ARG A 8 12.94 -6.60 6.02
CA ARG A 8 13.41 -6.04 7.29
C ARG A 8 14.69 -5.23 7.14
N ALA A 9 15.62 -5.71 6.32
CA ALA A 9 16.84 -4.99 6.03
C ALA A 9 16.56 -3.69 5.26
N ALA A 10 15.65 -3.72 4.27
CA ALA A 10 15.23 -2.54 3.53
C ALA A 10 14.54 -1.51 4.45
N ALA A 11 13.62 -1.94 5.32
CA ALA A 11 12.97 -1.07 6.30
C ALA A 11 13.99 -0.41 7.24
N GLY A 12 15.00 -1.18 7.71
CA GLY A 12 16.07 -0.64 8.54
C GLY A 12 16.95 0.39 7.80
N ASP A 13 17.22 0.17 6.51
CA ASP A 13 17.98 1.14 5.70
C ASP A 13 17.15 2.42 5.44
N ILE A 14 15.84 2.31 5.23
CA ILE A 14 14.97 3.48 5.10
C ILE A 14 14.89 4.25 6.43
N ASP A 15 14.85 3.56 7.57
CA ASP A 15 14.96 4.22 8.88
C ASP A 15 16.26 5.03 9.02
N ALA A 16 17.38 4.51 8.51
CA ALA A 16 18.64 5.24 8.48
C ALA A 16 18.56 6.47 7.55
N VAL A 17 17.95 6.34 6.38
CA VAL A 17 17.68 7.46 5.45
C VAL A 17 16.85 8.55 6.13
N LEU A 18 15.77 8.17 6.86
CA LEU A 18 14.93 9.12 7.58
C LEU A 18 15.71 9.88 8.66
N ALA A 19 16.67 9.20 9.32
CA ALA A 19 17.55 9.82 10.31
C ALA A 19 18.60 10.73 9.69
N GLU A 20 19.07 10.43 8.47
CA GLU A 20 20.03 11.27 7.71
C GLU A 20 19.34 12.50 7.09
N LEU A 21 18.05 12.45 6.85
CA LEU A 21 17.22 13.54 6.33
C LEU A 21 16.18 13.97 7.39
N PRO A 22 16.61 14.57 8.51
CA PRO A 22 15.72 14.79 9.66
C PRO A 22 14.70 15.91 9.46
N THR A 23 14.89 16.79 8.47
CA THR A 23 14.05 17.97 8.30
C THR A 23 13.29 17.95 6.97
N ARG A 24 12.15 18.64 6.96
CA ARG A 24 11.35 18.88 5.75
C ARG A 24 12.22 19.46 4.60
N ALA A 25 13.10 20.41 4.90
CA ALA A 25 13.94 21.05 3.90
C ALA A 25 14.93 20.10 3.21
N GLU A 26 15.30 19.00 3.88
CA GLU A 26 16.16 17.94 3.33
C GLU A 26 15.36 16.89 2.56
N ARG A 27 14.11 16.64 2.94
CA ARG A 27 13.24 15.62 2.34
C ARG A 27 12.52 16.05 1.06
N GLU A 28 12.05 17.33 1.01
CA GLU A 28 11.20 17.85 -0.06
C GLU A 28 11.87 18.20 -1.40
N PRO A 29 13.19 18.50 -1.52
CA PRO A 29 13.75 18.87 -2.81
C PRO A 29 13.43 17.83 -3.90
N VAL A 30 12.86 18.29 -5.02
CA VAL A 30 12.64 17.47 -6.21
C VAL A 30 13.99 17.19 -6.86
N VAL A 31 14.32 15.91 -7.06
CA VAL A 31 15.61 15.46 -7.62
C VAL A 31 15.46 14.82 -8.99
N ALA A 32 14.27 14.35 -9.35
CA ALA A 32 13.97 13.78 -10.65
C ALA A 32 12.46 13.87 -10.96
N ALA A 33 12.07 13.56 -12.21
CA ALA A 33 10.71 13.26 -12.55
C ALA A 33 10.50 11.74 -12.35
N GLY A 34 9.54 11.36 -11.53
CA GLY A 34 9.20 9.95 -11.27
C GLY A 34 8.50 9.30 -12.47
N VAL A 35 8.76 8.02 -12.67
CA VAL A 35 8.14 7.22 -13.75
C VAL A 35 6.64 7.09 -13.52
N GLY A 36 6.19 7.10 -12.27
CA GLY A 36 4.78 7.05 -11.88
C GLY A 36 3.97 8.32 -12.20
N GLY A 37 4.63 9.39 -12.67
CA GLY A 37 4.01 10.66 -13.10
C GLY A 37 3.99 11.76 -12.03
N ASP A 38 4.45 11.47 -10.82
CA ASP A 38 4.68 12.44 -9.74
C ASP A 38 6.17 12.84 -9.70
N ASP A 39 6.53 13.93 -9.03
CA ASP A 39 7.93 14.35 -8.84
C ASP A 39 8.62 13.49 -7.78
N THR A 40 9.76 12.87 -8.13
CA THR A 40 10.62 12.16 -7.16
C THR A 40 11.35 13.16 -6.28
N THR A 41 11.15 13.09 -4.98
CA THR A 41 11.87 13.94 -4.03
C THR A 41 13.10 13.25 -3.44
N ALA A 42 13.91 14.02 -2.68
CA ALA A 42 15.14 13.51 -2.10
C ALA A 42 14.92 12.28 -1.20
N ILE A 43 13.83 12.28 -0.40
CA ILE A 43 13.51 11.15 0.46
C ILE A 43 13.04 9.94 -0.35
N ASP A 44 12.21 10.14 -1.38
CA ASP A 44 11.69 9.06 -2.22
C ASP A 44 12.85 8.36 -2.95
N ALA A 45 13.75 9.13 -3.58
CA ALA A 45 14.94 8.60 -4.25
C ALA A 45 15.89 7.87 -3.29
N ALA A 46 16.09 8.39 -2.07
CA ALA A 46 16.97 7.76 -1.09
C ALA A 46 16.36 6.43 -0.56
N ALA A 47 15.07 6.39 -0.30
CA ALA A 47 14.36 5.19 0.11
C ALA A 47 14.34 4.13 -1.00
N GLU A 48 14.05 4.51 -2.24
CA GLU A 48 14.12 3.62 -3.41
C GLU A 48 15.50 2.97 -3.53
N ASN A 49 16.57 3.79 -3.47
CA ASN A 49 17.94 3.28 -3.51
C ASN A 49 18.27 2.32 -2.36
N ALA A 50 17.69 2.53 -1.18
CA ALA A 50 17.86 1.64 -0.03
C ALA A 50 17.25 0.26 -0.31
N VAL A 51 16.03 0.21 -0.82
CA VAL A 51 15.35 -1.03 -1.22
C VAL A 51 16.12 -1.74 -2.33
N VAL A 52 16.48 -1.02 -3.40
CA VAL A 52 17.17 -1.59 -4.57
C VAL A 52 18.50 -2.24 -4.18
N ARG A 53 19.31 -1.62 -3.32
CA ARG A 53 20.56 -2.22 -2.82
C ARG A 53 20.34 -3.57 -2.14
N ARG A 54 19.22 -3.75 -1.41
CA ARG A 54 18.89 -5.02 -0.75
C ARG A 54 18.42 -6.07 -1.75
N LEU A 55 17.68 -5.64 -2.77
CA LEU A 55 17.20 -6.54 -3.83
C LEU A 55 18.34 -6.97 -4.77
N GLU A 56 19.28 -6.08 -5.12
CA GLU A 56 20.45 -6.39 -5.94
C GLU A 56 21.39 -7.43 -5.30
N ALA A 57 21.38 -7.53 -3.97
CA ALA A 57 22.18 -8.52 -3.24
C ALA A 57 21.58 -9.94 -3.29
N LEU A 58 20.41 -10.14 -3.90
CA LEU A 58 19.81 -11.44 -4.09
C LEU A 58 20.39 -12.14 -5.33
N ASP A 59 20.65 -13.44 -5.22
CA ASP A 59 21.09 -14.29 -6.35
C ASP A 59 19.91 -14.81 -7.22
N THR A 60 18.69 -14.32 -6.94
CA THR A 60 17.46 -14.74 -7.62
C THR A 60 17.07 -13.74 -8.69
N GLY A 61 16.68 -14.22 -9.88
CA GLY A 61 16.16 -13.39 -10.95
C GLY A 61 14.72 -12.97 -10.68
N PHE A 62 14.40 -11.69 -10.87
CA PHE A 62 13.06 -11.13 -10.71
C PHE A 62 12.89 -9.85 -11.53
N THR A 63 11.64 -9.40 -11.64
CA THR A 63 11.30 -8.07 -12.16
C THR A 63 10.79 -7.21 -11.02
N LEU A 64 11.45 -6.07 -10.77
CA LEU A 64 10.97 -5.04 -9.86
C LEU A 64 9.96 -4.14 -10.59
N VAL A 65 8.84 -3.87 -9.94
CA VAL A 65 7.87 -2.82 -10.31
C VAL A 65 7.85 -1.85 -9.15
N SER A 66 8.38 -0.66 -9.36
CA SER A 66 8.54 0.35 -8.31
C SER A 66 8.09 1.72 -8.78
N GLU A 67 7.59 2.53 -7.84
CA GLU A 67 7.00 3.84 -8.13
C GLU A 67 7.97 4.78 -8.85
N GLU A 68 9.21 4.86 -8.36
CA GLU A 68 10.19 5.84 -8.83
C GLU A 68 11.02 5.34 -10.02
N LEU A 69 11.43 4.06 -10.01
CA LEU A 69 12.26 3.44 -11.05
C LEU A 69 11.49 2.82 -12.20
N GLY A 70 10.18 2.61 -12.02
CA GLY A 70 9.40 1.88 -13.01
C GLY A 70 9.65 0.37 -12.97
N GLU A 71 9.57 -0.28 -14.13
CA GLU A 71 9.81 -1.72 -14.26
C GLU A 71 11.28 -1.97 -14.60
N ARG A 72 11.96 -2.82 -13.80
CA ARG A 72 13.37 -3.15 -13.98
C ARG A 72 13.64 -4.62 -13.69
N THR A 73 14.38 -5.27 -14.59
CA THR A 73 14.77 -6.68 -14.47
C THR A 73 16.12 -6.82 -13.76
N PHE A 74 16.18 -7.76 -12.80
CA PHE A 74 17.39 -8.12 -12.04
C PHE A 74 17.77 -9.58 -12.27
N ASN A 75 19.06 -9.87 -12.28
CA ASN A 75 19.65 -11.24 -12.38
C ASN A 75 19.03 -12.10 -13.49
N GLY A 76 18.76 -11.50 -14.66
CA GLY A 76 18.21 -12.21 -15.82
C GLY A 76 16.69 -12.39 -15.80
N GLY A 77 15.99 -11.85 -14.81
CA GLY A 77 14.55 -11.96 -14.69
C GLY A 77 14.05 -13.31 -14.23
N GLY A 78 12.74 -13.54 -14.36
CA GLY A 78 12.08 -14.76 -13.92
C GLY A 78 10.58 -14.54 -13.75
N PRO A 79 9.83 -15.53 -13.28
CA PRO A 79 8.40 -15.40 -13.02
C PRO A 79 8.09 -14.52 -11.81
N THR A 80 9.08 -14.31 -10.94
CA THR A 80 8.90 -13.51 -9.71
C THR A 80 8.84 -12.03 -10.05
N ARG A 81 7.81 -11.36 -9.55
CA ARG A 81 7.71 -9.89 -9.50
C ARG A 81 7.85 -9.41 -8.07
N VAL A 82 8.60 -8.34 -7.89
CA VAL A 82 8.69 -7.58 -6.65
C VAL A 82 7.99 -6.25 -6.90
N VAL A 83 6.89 -6.00 -6.22
CA VAL A 83 6.09 -4.79 -6.38
C VAL A 83 6.31 -3.94 -5.15
N CYS A 84 6.84 -2.72 -5.32
CA CYS A 84 7.33 -1.92 -4.21
C CYS A 84 6.90 -0.45 -4.32
N ASP A 85 6.36 0.06 -3.23
CA ASP A 85 6.35 1.49 -2.91
C ASP A 85 7.28 1.69 -1.71
N PRO A 86 8.43 2.33 -1.89
CA PRO A 86 9.39 2.56 -0.81
C PRO A 86 8.85 3.48 0.29
N ILE A 87 7.98 4.45 -0.08
CA ILE A 87 7.32 5.36 0.88
C ILE A 87 5.88 5.65 0.45
N ASP A 88 4.95 4.74 0.75
CA ASP A 88 3.52 5.04 0.67
C ASP A 88 3.14 6.09 1.73
N GLY A 89 2.63 7.23 1.28
CA GLY A 89 2.40 8.39 2.11
C GLY A 89 3.56 9.38 2.10
N SER A 90 4.24 9.59 0.95
CA SER A 90 5.39 10.48 0.79
C SER A 90 5.16 11.90 1.32
N LEU A 91 3.95 12.47 1.18
CA LEU A 91 3.65 13.80 1.73
C LEU A 91 3.74 13.81 3.27
N ASN A 92 3.30 12.74 3.92
CA ASN A 92 3.40 12.58 5.37
C ASN A 92 4.87 12.43 5.78
N ALA A 93 5.61 11.57 5.08
CA ALA A 93 7.04 11.36 5.33
C ALA A 93 7.84 12.66 5.18
N LYS A 94 7.59 13.46 4.14
CA LYS A 94 8.23 14.78 3.93
C LYS A 94 7.98 15.75 5.07
N ARG A 95 6.81 15.64 5.75
CA ARG A 95 6.38 16.55 6.81
C ARG A 95 6.47 15.99 8.22
N ASP A 96 7.06 14.81 8.36
CA ASP A 96 7.20 14.10 9.64
C ASP A 96 5.86 13.82 10.33
N ILE A 97 4.82 13.57 9.51
CA ILE A 97 3.52 13.08 10.00
C ILE A 97 3.61 11.56 10.09
N PRO A 98 3.44 10.95 11.28
CA PRO A 98 3.76 9.54 11.51
C PRO A 98 2.71 8.58 10.95
N PHE A 99 2.42 8.65 9.65
CA PHE A 99 1.52 7.75 8.93
C PHE A 99 2.02 7.56 7.49
N PHE A 100 3.07 6.77 7.32
CA PHE A 100 3.66 6.40 6.04
C PHE A 100 4.44 5.09 6.20
N SER A 101 4.63 4.36 5.10
CA SER A 101 5.14 2.99 5.15
C SER A 101 6.01 2.61 3.95
N LEU A 102 6.85 1.58 4.13
CA LEU A 102 7.34 0.74 3.05
C LEU A 102 6.26 -0.31 2.74
N SER A 103 5.88 -0.45 1.48
CA SER A 103 4.98 -1.49 0.98
C SER A 103 5.72 -2.35 -0.05
N LEU A 104 5.86 -3.67 0.20
CA LEU A 104 6.56 -4.59 -0.68
C LEU A 104 5.80 -5.90 -0.82
N ALA A 105 5.48 -6.28 -2.05
CA ALA A 105 4.85 -7.56 -2.38
C ALA A 105 5.74 -8.42 -3.26
N ILE A 106 5.63 -9.74 -3.09
CA ILE A 106 6.23 -10.74 -3.97
C ILE A 106 5.10 -11.49 -4.68
N ALA A 107 5.18 -11.57 -6.00
CA ALA A 107 4.23 -12.30 -6.82
C ALA A 107 4.94 -13.36 -7.68
N GLU A 108 4.24 -14.45 -7.99
CA GLU A 108 4.66 -15.51 -8.90
C GLU A 108 3.93 -15.42 -10.24
N GLY A 109 3.74 -14.21 -10.72
CA GLY A 109 3.03 -13.84 -11.94
C GLY A 109 2.84 -12.33 -12.01
N ASP A 110 1.91 -11.86 -12.83
CA ASP A 110 1.77 -10.44 -13.19
C ASP A 110 0.42 -9.82 -12.79
N THR A 111 -0.39 -10.52 -11.98
CA THR A 111 -1.70 -10.05 -11.50
C THR A 111 -1.78 -10.02 -9.96
N MET A 112 -2.79 -9.34 -9.43
CA MET A 112 -3.06 -9.28 -7.98
C MET A 112 -3.29 -10.66 -7.36
N ASP A 113 -3.86 -11.61 -8.12
CA ASP A 113 -4.02 -12.99 -7.66
C ASP A 113 -2.70 -13.75 -7.57
N ASP A 114 -1.64 -13.29 -8.21
CA ASP A 114 -0.33 -13.93 -8.18
C ASP A 114 0.52 -13.50 -6.98
N VAL A 115 0.11 -12.50 -6.20
CA VAL A 115 0.83 -12.07 -4.99
C VAL A 115 0.83 -13.19 -3.95
N VAL A 116 2.00 -13.64 -3.53
CA VAL A 116 2.19 -14.74 -2.57
C VAL A 116 2.72 -14.32 -1.21
N PHE A 117 3.35 -13.14 -1.13
CA PHE A 117 3.88 -12.57 0.10
C PHE A 117 3.68 -11.07 0.11
N GLY A 118 3.30 -10.51 1.26
CA GLY A 118 3.16 -9.08 1.49
C GLY A 118 3.87 -8.63 2.76
N TYR A 119 4.52 -7.49 2.66
CA TYR A 119 5.21 -6.83 3.76
C TYR A 119 4.88 -5.34 3.74
N VAL A 120 4.40 -4.82 4.87
CA VAL A 120 4.24 -3.37 5.08
C VAL A 120 4.91 -3.00 6.39
N TYR A 121 5.72 -1.95 6.39
CA TYR A 121 6.36 -1.45 7.61
C TYR A 121 5.94 0.00 7.85
N ASP A 122 5.22 0.22 8.94
CA ASP A 122 4.79 1.54 9.41
C ASP A 122 5.94 2.23 10.14
N PHE A 123 6.48 3.29 9.59
CA PHE A 123 7.57 4.06 10.19
C PHE A 123 7.11 4.92 11.38
N GLY A 124 5.82 5.28 11.42
CA GLY A 124 5.27 6.08 12.51
C GLY A 124 5.08 5.28 13.81
N TRP A 125 4.39 4.14 13.73
CA TRP A 125 4.08 3.28 14.87
C TRP A 125 5.08 2.15 15.07
N ARG A 126 6.05 1.99 14.16
CA ARG A 126 7.02 0.90 14.19
C ARG A 126 6.35 -0.48 14.17
N GLU A 127 5.30 -0.62 13.37
CA GLU A 127 4.58 -1.87 13.20
C GLU A 127 5.02 -2.58 11.92
N GLU A 128 5.39 -3.85 12.07
CA GLU A 128 5.71 -4.75 10.97
C GLU A 128 4.47 -5.58 10.62
N TRP A 129 3.97 -5.45 9.41
CA TRP A 129 2.83 -6.19 8.88
C TRP A 129 3.32 -7.20 7.85
N THR A 130 2.95 -8.46 8.03
CA THR A 130 3.40 -9.54 7.14
C THR A 130 2.26 -10.48 6.81
N CYS A 131 2.23 -11.00 5.59
CA CYS A 131 1.32 -12.07 5.21
C CYS A 131 1.96 -12.98 4.17
N GLU A 132 1.52 -14.22 4.13
CA GLU A 132 1.87 -15.19 3.12
C GLU A 132 0.59 -15.92 2.71
N ARG A 133 0.39 -16.11 1.41
CA ARG A 133 -0.82 -16.72 0.85
C ARG A 133 -1.12 -18.07 1.53
N GLY A 134 -2.31 -18.20 2.11
CA GLY A 134 -2.77 -19.39 2.79
C GLY A 134 -2.13 -19.64 4.16
N ARG A 135 -1.35 -18.69 4.69
CA ARG A 135 -0.70 -18.80 6.00
C ARG A 135 -1.13 -17.72 7.00
N GLY A 136 -2.05 -16.84 6.57
CA GLY A 136 -2.58 -15.77 7.38
C GLY A 136 -1.74 -14.50 7.38
N ALA A 137 -2.20 -13.52 8.13
CA ALA A 137 -1.62 -12.20 8.27
C ALA A 137 -1.23 -11.92 9.72
N PHE A 138 -0.20 -11.09 9.90
CA PHE A 138 0.39 -10.81 11.21
C PHE A 138 0.78 -9.33 11.35
N VAL A 139 0.69 -8.81 12.56
CA VAL A 139 1.30 -7.54 12.96
C VAL A 139 2.29 -7.79 14.11
N ASN A 140 3.55 -7.40 13.94
CA ASN A 140 4.62 -7.67 14.90
C ASN A 140 4.68 -9.15 15.34
N GLY A 141 4.47 -10.07 14.38
CA GLY A 141 4.42 -11.51 14.62
C GLY A 141 3.16 -12.02 15.32
N ARG A 142 2.18 -11.16 15.65
CA ARG A 142 0.90 -11.56 16.24
C ARG A 142 -0.14 -11.76 15.14
N PRO A 143 -0.87 -12.90 15.11
CA PRO A 143 -1.84 -13.16 14.08
C PRO A 143 -2.97 -12.14 14.09
N LEU A 144 -3.41 -11.74 12.90
CA LEU A 144 -4.57 -10.91 12.63
C LEU A 144 -5.84 -11.75 12.43
N GLY A 145 -6.99 -11.09 12.24
CA GLY A 145 -8.28 -11.70 11.95
C GLY A 145 -9.13 -12.06 13.18
N ALA A 146 -8.57 -11.93 14.41
CA ALA A 146 -9.35 -12.12 15.64
C ALA A 146 -10.31 -10.94 15.90
N VAL A 147 -9.92 -9.73 15.53
CA VAL A 147 -10.77 -8.53 15.57
C VAL A 147 -11.26 -8.27 14.16
N ARG A 148 -12.57 -8.31 13.97
CA ARG A 148 -13.18 -8.04 12.67
C ARG A 148 -13.71 -6.62 12.60
N PRO A 149 -13.71 -6.01 11.39
CA PRO A 149 -14.46 -4.78 11.13
C PRO A 149 -15.94 -4.97 11.48
N LYS A 150 -16.61 -3.90 11.85
CA LYS A 150 -18.05 -3.92 12.12
C LYS A 150 -18.85 -4.09 10.84
N ASP A 151 -20.06 -4.66 10.97
CA ASP A 151 -21.03 -4.72 9.87
C ASP A 151 -21.60 -3.33 9.52
N GLU A 152 -21.56 -2.39 10.47
CA GLU A 152 -21.84 -0.97 10.25
C GLU A 152 -20.52 -0.21 10.19
N ILE A 153 -20.34 0.65 9.17
CA ILE A 153 -19.11 1.41 8.97
C ILE A 153 -19.09 2.60 9.96
N GLU A 154 -18.57 2.36 11.16
CA GLU A 154 -18.35 3.44 12.13
C GLU A 154 -17.19 4.33 11.69
N ILE A 155 -16.09 3.74 11.22
CA ILE A 155 -14.90 4.44 10.74
C ILE A 155 -14.56 3.98 9.33
N LEU A 156 -14.66 4.89 8.37
CA LEU A 156 -14.17 4.73 7.01
C LEU A 156 -12.81 5.43 6.86
N ALA A 157 -11.76 4.70 6.49
CA ALA A 157 -10.56 5.31 5.95
C ALA A 157 -10.86 5.74 4.50
N PHE A 158 -10.93 7.05 4.31
CA PHE A 158 -11.36 7.68 3.08
C PHE A 158 -10.15 8.36 2.45
N GLU A 159 -9.41 7.59 1.67
CA GLU A 159 -8.15 8.07 1.11
C GLU A 159 -8.42 8.94 -0.12
N ALA A 160 -8.31 10.23 0.11
CA ALA A 160 -8.51 11.29 -0.89
C ALA A 160 -7.33 12.25 -0.87
N THR A 161 -6.97 12.76 -2.04
CA THR A 161 -5.77 13.57 -2.17
C THR A 161 -6.07 15.06 -1.98
N THR A 162 -7.28 15.52 -2.32
CA THR A 162 -7.63 16.93 -2.33
C THR A 162 -8.92 17.25 -1.55
N THR A 163 -8.98 18.47 -1.06
CA THR A 163 -10.20 18.99 -0.42
C THR A 163 -11.41 18.96 -1.36
N ALA A 164 -11.19 19.15 -2.67
CA ALA A 164 -12.26 19.13 -3.67
C ALA A 164 -12.90 17.74 -3.79
N GLU A 165 -12.09 16.68 -3.88
CA GLU A 165 -12.55 15.28 -3.91
C GLU A 165 -13.35 14.93 -2.65
N VAL A 166 -12.85 15.34 -1.47
CA VAL A 166 -13.55 15.11 -0.20
C VAL A 166 -14.90 15.86 -0.18
N ALA A 167 -14.92 17.13 -0.57
CA ALA A 167 -16.14 17.95 -0.56
C ALA A 167 -17.20 17.43 -1.53
N GLU A 168 -16.77 16.91 -2.69
CA GLU A 168 -17.67 16.37 -3.70
C GLU A 168 -18.31 15.05 -3.25
N ARG A 169 -17.53 14.15 -2.62
CA ARG A 169 -17.95 12.77 -2.35
C ARG A 169 -18.37 12.49 -0.92
N ALA A 170 -17.97 13.30 0.05
CA ALA A 170 -18.32 13.05 1.46
C ALA A 170 -19.83 13.09 1.73
N ALA A 171 -20.58 13.90 0.99
CA ALA A 171 -22.03 13.98 1.12
C ALA A 171 -22.73 12.67 0.74
N GLU A 172 -22.19 11.93 -0.20
CA GLU A 172 -22.72 10.63 -0.70
C GLU A 172 -22.59 9.53 0.35
N LEU A 173 -21.70 9.69 1.32
CA LEU A 173 -21.44 8.75 2.40
C LEU A 173 -22.34 8.97 3.63
N VAL A 174 -23.19 10.01 3.62
CA VAL A 174 -24.12 10.26 4.73
C VAL A 174 -25.13 9.12 4.85
N GLY A 175 -25.16 8.47 6.03
CA GLY A 175 -25.97 7.29 6.28
C GLY A 175 -25.29 5.97 5.94
N THR A 176 -24.13 5.98 5.24
CA THR A 176 -23.32 4.79 4.94
C THR A 176 -22.13 4.66 5.88
N ALA A 177 -21.44 5.76 6.17
CA ALA A 177 -20.34 5.81 7.12
C ALA A 177 -20.53 6.92 8.16
N HIS A 178 -20.14 6.65 9.42
CA HIS A 178 -20.36 7.61 10.48
C HIS A 178 -19.20 8.61 10.64
N ARG A 179 -17.97 8.18 10.46
CA ARG A 179 -16.76 8.98 10.66
C ARG A 179 -15.73 8.71 9.56
N LEU A 180 -15.16 9.76 9.02
CA LEU A 180 -14.10 9.65 8.03
C LEU A 180 -12.72 9.80 8.71
N ARG A 181 -11.74 9.08 8.19
CA ARG A 181 -10.31 9.28 8.45
C ARG A 181 -9.62 9.41 7.11
N ILE A 182 -8.88 10.52 6.94
CA ILE A 182 -8.08 10.79 5.74
C ILE A 182 -6.64 10.83 6.23
N MET A 183 -5.93 9.73 6.07
CA MET A 183 -4.65 9.53 6.75
C MET A 183 -3.45 9.66 5.79
N GLY A 184 -3.63 9.41 4.49
CA GLY A 184 -2.66 9.70 3.44
C GLY A 184 -1.67 8.58 3.15
N SER A 185 -1.98 7.33 3.54
CA SER A 185 -1.28 6.09 3.16
C SER A 185 -2.33 5.01 2.93
N LEU A 186 -2.45 4.54 1.69
CA LEU A 186 -3.44 3.53 1.34
C LEU A 186 -3.04 2.15 1.87
N ALA A 187 -1.74 1.81 1.78
CA ALA A 187 -1.24 0.55 2.32
C ALA A 187 -1.49 0.43 3.83
N LEU A 188 -1.22 1.49 4.61
CA LEU A 188 -1.51 1.48 6.06
C LEU A 188 -3.01 1.44 6.34
N SER A 189 -3.83 2.15 5.58
CA SER A 189 -5.29 2.11 5.75
C SER A 189 -5.85 0.70 5.55
N LEU A 190 -5.35 -0.05 4.56
CA LEU A 190 -5.68 -1.46 4.35
C LEU A 190 -5.14 -2.36 5.49
N CYS A 191 -3.94 -2.09 6.00
CA CYS A 191 -3.41 -2.79 7.18
C CYS A 191 -4.29 -2.55 8.42
N HIS A 192 -4.75 -1.32 8.62
CA HIS A 192 -5.65 -0.98 9.73
C HIS A 192 -7.02 -1.66 9.58
N LEU A 193 -7.53 -1.83 8.34
CA LEU A 193 -8.72 -2.64 8.09
C LEU A 193 -8.49 -4.10 8.47
N ALA A 194 -7.38 -4.71 8.04
CA ALA A 194 -7.03 -6.08 8.38
C ALA A 194 -6.93 -6.32 9.90
N ALA A 195 -6.56 -5.28 10.66
CA ALA A 195 -6.51 -5.31 12.12
C ALA A 195 -7.85 -4.96 12.81
N GLY A 196 -8.89 -4.60 12.06
CA GLY A 196 -10.19 -4.16 12.60
C GLY A 196 -10.12 -2.80 13.32
N ARG A 197 -9.13 -1.96 12.99
CA ARG A 197 -9.00 -0.60 13.54
C ARG A 197 -9.88 0.42 12.80
N VAL A 198 -10.20 0.13 11.53
CA VAL A 198 -11.21 0.80 10.73
C VAL A 198 -12.17 -0.27 10.16
N ASP A 199 -13.36 0.12 9.75
CA ASP A 199 -14.39 -0.83 9.29
C ASP A 199 -14.41 -0.96 7.78
N ALA A 200 -13.93 0.06 7.06
CA ALA A 200 -13.79 0.04 5.61
C ALA A 200 -12.69 1.01 5.14
N VAL A 201 -12.26 0.83 3.91
CA VAL A 201 -11.32 1.70 3.19
C VAL A 201 -11.90 2.02 1.81
N CYS A 202 -11.81 3.27 1.40
CA CYS A 202 -12.10 3.71 0.03
C CYS A 202 -11.01 4.67 -0.42
N SER A 203 -10.45 4.47 -1.62
CA SER A 203 -9.64 5.48 -2.28
C SER A 203 -10.48 6.25 -3.31
N LEU A 204 -10.36 7.57 -3.34
CA LEU A 204 -10.94 8.41 -4.39
C LEU A 204 -9.93 8.65 -5.53
N LYS A 205 -8.65 8.77 -5.20
CA LYS A 205 -7.58 8.78 -6.19
C LYS A 205 -7.39 7.35 -6.70
N PRO A 206 -7.36 7.14 -8.02
CA PRO A 206 -7.01 5.83 -8.57
C PRO A 206 -5.62 5.40 -8.10
N ALA A 207 -5.56 4.23 -7.46
CA ALA A 207 -4.35 3.62 -6.95
C ALA A 207 -3.59 2.84 -8.03
N ARG A 208 -2.30 2.67 -7.85
CA ARG A 208 -1.45 1.79 -8.65
C ARG A 208 -1.26 0.45 -7.93
N SER A 209 -0.68 -0.52 -8.63
CA SER A 209 -0.39 -1.81 -8.02
C SER A 209 0.55 -1.68 -6.81
N VAL A 210 1.53 -0.79 -6.85
CA VAL A 210 2.52 -0.56 -5.78
C VAL A 210 1.86 -0.10 -4.48
N ASP A 211 0.77 0.66 -4.58
CA ASP A 211 0.03 1.21 -3.43
C ASP A 211 -0.75 0.13 -2.67
N ILE A 212 -1.10 -0.99 -3.34
CA ILE A 212 -2.06 -1.98 -2.81
C ILE A 212 -1.56 -3.42 -2.76
N ALA A 213 -0.57 -3.82 -3.58
CA ALA A 213 -0.21 -5.23 -3.77
C ALA A 213 0.16 -5.97 -2.48
N ALA A 214 0.88 -5.36 -1.58
CA ALA A 214 1.22 -5.98 -0.29
C ALA A 214 0.02 -6.03 0.66
N ALA A 215 -0.63 -4.89 0.87
CA ALA A 215 -1.69 -4.74 1.87
C ALA A 215 -2.98 -5.47 1.47
N GLN A 216 -3.28 -5.64 0.17
CA GLN A 216 -4.44 -6.42 -0.28
C GLN A 216 -4.36 -7.88 0.17
N LEU A 217 -3.15 -8.46 0.20
CA LEU A 217 -2.99 -9.84 0.66
C LEU A 217 -3.28 -9.94 2.16
N LEU A 218 -2.88 -8.95 2.98
CA LEU A 218 -3.25 -8.86 4.41
C LEU A 218 -4.77 -8.86 4.60
N VAL A 219 -5.48 -8.04 3.82
CA VAL A 219 -6.96 -7.96 3.85
C VAL A 219 -7.58 -9.33 3.51
N ARG A 220 -7.12 -9.95 2.43
CA ARG A 220 -7.65 -11.25 1.96
C ARG A 220 -7.33 -12.40 2.91
N GLU A 221 -6.13 -12.45 3.48
CA GLU A 221 -5.74 -13.47 4.48
C GLU A 221 -6.51 -13.33 5.80
N CYS A 222 -7.07 -12.15 6.09
CA CYS A 222 -8.02 -11.96 7.19
C CYS A 222 -9.48 -12.33 6.82
N GLY A 223 -9.73 -12.78 5.58
CA GLY A 223 -11.06 -13.14 5.09
C GLY A 223 -11.98 -11.94 4.90
N LEU A 224 -11.40 -10.77 4.60
CA LEU A 224 -12.11 -9.52 4.31
C LEU A 224 -12.21 -9.34 2.79
N ALA A 225 -13.12 -8.47 2.36
CA ALA A 225 -13.34 -8.16 0.96
C ALA A 225 -12.50 -6.95 0.52
N ILE A 226 -12.00 -7.01 -0.71
CA ILE A 226 -11.39 -5.90 -1.43
C ILE A 226 -11.77 -5.99 -2.91
N ASP A 227 -12.07 -4.85 -3.54
CA ASP A 227 -12.41 -4.76 -4.95
C ASP A 227 -11.93 -3.43 -5.56
N LEU A 228 -11.99 -3.34 -6.88
CA LEU A 228 -11.74 -2.13 -7.64
C LEU A 228 -13.07 -1.54 -8.12
N PHE A 229 -13.13 -0.21 -8.23
CA PHE A 229 -14.28 0.48 -8.81
C PHE A 229 -14.33 0.32 -10.33
N GLU A 230 -13.18 0.22 -10.96
CA GLU A 230 -13.00 0.15 -12.40
C GLU A 230 -12.45 -1.22 -12.81
N ASP A 231 -12.75 -1.63 -14.05
CA ASP A 231 -12.15 -2.84 -14.66
C ASP A 231 -10.62 -2.78 -14.70
N PRO A 232 -9.94 -3.90 -14.62
CA PRO A 232 -10.43 -5.28 -14.58
C PRO A 232 -10.89 -5.72 -13.18
N PRO A 233 -11.51 -6.92 -13.05
CA PRO A 233 -11.78 -7.51 -11.74
C PRO A 233 -10.52 -7.59 -10.89
N PHE A 234 -10.64 -7.38 -9.59
CA PHE A 234 -9.50 -7.19 -8.68
C PHE A 234 -8.38 -8.22 -8.86
N GLY A 235 -8.71 -9.51 -8.90
CA GLY A 235 -7.70 -10.56 -9.01
C GLY A 235 -6.93 -10.55 -10.33
N ALA A 236 -7.55 -10.07 -11.42
CA ALA A 236 -6.94 -9.96 -12.75
C ALA A 236 -6.23 -8.62 -12.96
N ALA A 237 -6.27 -7.71 -12.00
CA ALA A 237 -5.60 -6.42 -12.12
C ALA A 237 -4.08 -6.60 -12.24
N PRO A 238 -3.43 -5.95 -13.22
CA PRO A 238 -2.01 -6.15 -13.48
C PRO A 238 -1.13 -5.53 -12.39
N LEU A 239 0.01 -6.18 -12.14
CA LEU A 239 1.07 -5.67 -11.27
C LEU A 239 2.00 -4.76 -12.07
N ASP A 240 1.48 -3.62 -12.54
CA ASP A 240 2.22 -2.60 -13.31
C ASP A 240 1.95 -1.19 -12.74
N LEU A 241 2.53 -0.18 -13.40
CA LEU A 241 2.34 1.23 -13.03
C LEU A 241 1.33 1.97 -13.93
N VAL A 242 0.79 1.29 -14.93
CA VAL A 242 -0.09 1.89 -15.94
C VAL A 242 -1.55 1.81 -15.51
N GLY A 243 -1.95 0.63 -15.04
CA GLY A 243 -3.29 0.38 -14.53
C GLY A 243 -3.55 1.17 -13.25
N ARG A 244 -4.63 1.96 -13.24
CA ARG A 244 -5.06 2.72 -12.06
C ARG A 244 -6.55 2.55 -11.86
N SER A 245 -6.94 2.20 -10.64
CA SER A 245 -8.34 2.09 -10.24
C SER A 245 -8.52 2.59 -8.81
N ARG A 246 -9.72 3.09 -8.52
CA ARG A 246 -10.12 3.33 -7.14
C ARG A 246 -10.29 2.00 -6.43
N VAL A 247 -10.06 1.98 -5.12
CA VAL A 247 -10.08 0.77 -4.30
C VAL A 247 -11.18 0.87 -3.25
N VAL A 248 -11.88 -0.22 -3.02
CA VAL A 248 -12.78 -0.38 -1.88
C VAL A 248 -12.46 -1.66 -1.14
N ALA A 249 -12.44 -1.60 0.19
CA ALA A 249 -12.27 -2.78 1.03
C ALA A 249 -13.12 -2.66 2.31
N ALA A 250 -13.69 -3.78 2.75
CA ALA A 250 -14.55 -3.81 3.94
C ALA A 250 -14.64 -5.22 4.53
N GLY A 251 -15.39 -5.39 5.61
CA GLY A 251 -15.65 -6.67 6.24
C GLY A 251 -16.32 -7.70 5.31
N THR A 252 -17.11 -7.25 4.34
CA THR A 252 -17.83 -8.10 3.40
C THR A 252 -17.91 -7.47 2.01
N SER A 253 -18.07 -8.31 0.96
CA SER A 253 -18.31 -7.83 -0.42
C SER A 253 -19.62 -7.03 -0.57
N GLU A 254 -20.60 -7.23 0.32
CA GLU A 254 -21.84 -6.46 0.33
C GLU A 254 -21.57 -5.00 0.75
N LEU A 255 -20.75 -4.80 1.79
CA LEU A 255 -20.32 -3.46 2.22
C LEU A 255 -19.48 -2.76 1.14
N CYS A 256 -18.59 -3.48 0.45
CA CYS A 256 -17.87 -2.92 -0.70
C CYS A 256 -18.84 -2.40 -1.76
N ARG A 257 -19.81 -3.21 -2.20
CA ARG A 257 -20.82 -2.78 -3.17
C ARG A 257 -21.67 -1.60 -2.70
N THR A 258 -21.97 -1.52 -1.41
CA THR A 258 -22.72 -0.39 -0.82
C THR A 258 -21.92 0.90 -0.94
N LEU A 259 -20.61 0.85 -0.63
CA LEU A 259 -19.70 2.01 -0.77
C LEU A 259 -19.51 2.41 -2.23
N GLU A 260 -19.32 1.44 -3.12
CA GLU A 260 -19.22 1.69 -4.56
C GLU A 260 -20.47 2.39 -5.10
N ALA A 261 -21.66 1.87 -4.78
CA ALA A 261 -22.92 2.45 -5.21
C ALA A 261 -23.09 3.88 -4.70
N ALA A 262 -22.71 4.15 -3.45
CA ALA A 262 -22.76 5.50 -2.88
C ALA A 262 -21.80 6.48 -3.60
N LEU A 263 -20.60 6.02 -3.98
CA LEU A 263 -19.56 6.86 -4.56
C LEU A 263 -19.57 6.93 -6.10
N THR A 264 -20.49 6.22 -6.76
CA THR A 264 -20.67 6.25 -8.22
C THR A 264 -22.02 6.82 -8.66
N ALA A 265 -22.89 7.14 -7.71
CA ALA A 265 -24.17 7.79 -7.94
C ALA A 265 -23.94 9.29 -8.22
#